data_3a2dace846ca5b276c6f9492764a25fd
#
_entry.id   3a2dace846ca5b276c6f9492764a25fd
#
_cell.length_a   1.000
_cell.length_b   1.000
_cell.length_c   1.000
_cell.angle_alpha   90.00
_cell.angle_beta   90.00
_cell.angle_gamma   90.00
#
_symmetry.space_group_name_H-M   'P 1'
#
loop_
_entity.id
_entity.type
_entity.pdbx_description
1 polymer ?
#
loop_
_entity_poly.entity_id
_entity_poly.type
_entity_poly.pdbx_seq_one_letter_code
_entity_poly.pdbx_strand_id
1 'polypeptide(L)'
;TCEERDGAVLYILLGTENPVVQYFVKPGRNVAAENSRLRQTGFRNPDNLANGPDGRLWISEDNAPGDIWVADPDRDGDGYSDRVELFASLRDEGGEPSGIYFGRNPARLFLSIQHSSTGNDKTLIIEKDRAQE
;
A
#
# COMPACT_ATOMS: atom_id res chain seq x y z
N THR A 1 0.07 -8.64 -7.18
CA THR A 1 -0.45 -7.71 -8.18
C THR A 1 -1.67 -6.99 -7.67
N CYS A 2 -1.94 -5.80 -8.20
CA CYS A 2 -3.13 -5.01 -7.87
C CYS A 2 -4.27 -5.31 -8.83
N GLU A 3 -5.49 -5.12 -8.35
CA GLU A 3 -6.71 -5.23 -9.14
C GLU A 3 -7.52 -3.95 -8.89
N GLU A 4 -7.46 -3.02 -9.83
CA GLU A 4 -8.03 -1.67 -9.69
C GLU A 4 -9.55 -1.69 -9.60
N ARG A 5 -10.21 -2.56 -10.35
CA ARG A 5 -11.67 -2.59 -10.45
C ARG A 5 -12.34 -2.90 -9.11
N ASP A 6 -11.81 -3.88 -8.37
CA ASP A 6 -12.33 -4.27 -7.06
C ASP A 6 -11.54 -3.60 -5.91
N GLY A 7 -10.52 -2.82 -6.25
CA GLY A 7 -9.63 -2.16 -5.28
C GLY A 7 -8.88 -3.15 -4.40
N ALA A 8 -8.38 -4.24 -4.97
CA ALA A 8 -7.82 -5.35 -4.23
C ALA A 8 -6.35 -5.61 -4.56
N VAL A 9 -5.61 -6.22 -3.63
CA VAL A 9 -4.30 -6.81 -3.88
C VAL A 9 -4.43 -8.32 -3.94
N LEU A 10 -3.91 -8.89 -5.02
CA LEU A 10 -3.92 -10.31 -5.27
C LEU A 10 -2.53 -10.91 -5.12
N TYR A 11 -2.44 -12.17 -4.67
CA TYR A 11 -1.22 -12.94 -4.80
C TYR A 11 -1.45 -14.19 -5.64
N ILE A 12 -0.36 -14.71 -6.21
CA ILE A 12 -0.37 -15.88 -7.08
C ILE A 12 0.59 -16.91 -6.52
N LEU A 13 0.09 -18.08 -6.18
CA LEU A 13 0.89 -19.21 -5.77
C LEU A 13 1.41 -19.95 -7.00
N LEU A 14 2.72 -19.86 -7.26
CA LEU A 14 3.35 -20.40 -8.45
C LEU A 14 3.89 -21.84 -8.27
N GLY A 15 4.00 -22.33 -7.04
CA GLY A 15 4.61 -23.63 -6.71
C GLY A 15 3.69 -24.84 -6.84
N THR A 16 2.51 -24.71 -7.41
CA THR A 16 1.52 -25.75 -7.54
C THR A 16 1.32 -26.16 -8.99
N GLU A 17 0.88 -27.39 -9.24
CA GLU A 17 0.54 -27.87 -10.59
C GLU A 17 -0.52 -26.99 -11.26
N ASN A 18 -1.43 -26.43 -10.46
CA ASN A 18 -2.43 -25.45 -10.89
C ASN A 18 -2.21 -24.15 -10.08
N PRO A 19 -1.67 -23.09 -10.69
CA PRO A 19 -1.52 -21.82 -10.02
C PRO A 19 -2.84 -21.29 -9.45
N VAL A 20 -2.82 -20.83 -8.21
CA VAL A 20 -4.00 -20.29 -7.52
C VAL A 20 -3.83 -18.79 -7.38
N VAL A 21 -4.86 -18.03 -7.74
CA VAL A 21 -4.96 -16.59 -7.52
C VAL A 21 -5.91 -16.35 -6.36
N GLN A 22 -5.45 -15.62 -5.36
CA GLN A 22 -6.23 -15.31 -4.15
C GLN A 22 -6.15 -13.82 -3.82
N TYR A 23 -7.16 -13.33 -3.11
CA TYR A 23 -7.11 -11.99 -2.53
C TYR A 23 -6.20 -11.98 -1.30
N PHE A 24 -5.28 -11.04 -1.26
CA PHE A 24 -4.43 -10.77 -0.09
C PHE A 24 -4.95 -9.59 0.73
N VAL A 25 -5.32 -8.49 0.04
CA VAL A 25 -6.02 -7.36 0.64
C VAL A 25 -7.31 -7.14 -0.12
N LYS A 26 -8.44 -7.11 0.59
CA LYS A 26 -9.77 -6.95 -0.01
C LYS A 26 -10.62 -6.02 0.84
N PRO A 27 -11.07 -4.87 0.26
CA PRO A 27 -12.00 -3.96 0.93
C PRO A 27 -13.28 -4.68 1.41
N GLY A 28 -13.68 -4.37 2.63
CA GLY A 28 -14.84 -5.00 3.26
C GLY A 28 -14.58 -6.40 3.83
N ARG A 29 -13.38 -6.97 3.65
CA ARG A 29 -12.97 -8.26 4.23
C ARG A 29 -11.94 -8.06 5.34
N ASN A 30 -10.72 -7.63 4.99
CA ASN A 30 -9.63 -7.43 5.94
C ASN A 30 -9.11 -5.98 6.01
N VAL A 31 -9.74 -5.07 5.28
CA VAL A 31 -9.52 -3.63 5.34
C VAL A 31 -10.85 -2.90 5.13
N ALA A 32 -11.01 -1.74 5.74
CA ALA A 32 -12.20 -0.92 5.55
C ALA A 32 -12.27 -0.44 4.09
N ALA A 33 -13.42 -0.63 3.46
CA ALA A 33 -13.72 0.00 2.18
C ALA A 33 -13.98 1.49 2.37
N GLU A 34 -13.62 2.30 1.36
CA GLU A 34 -14.00 3.71 1.35
C GLU A 34 -15.52 3.87 1.44
N ASN A 35 -15.95 4.80 2.27
CA ASN A 35 -17.35 5.19 2.35
C ASN A 35 -17.48 6.71 2.30
N SER A 36 -17.63 7.23 1.10
CA SER A 36 -17.75 8.66 0.83
C SER A 36 -18.93 9.33 1.55
N ARG A 37 -20.03 8.59 1.77
CA ARG A 37 -21.22 9.11 2.50
C ARG A 37 -20.91 9.34 3.97
N LEU A 38 -20.08 8.50 4.56
CA LEU A 38 -19.65 8.62 5.95
C LEU A 38 -18.36 9.43 6.12
N ARG A 39 -17.79 9.95 5.02
CA ARG A 39 -16.45 10.57 4.98
C ARG A 39 -15.38 9.69 5.63
N GLN A 40 -15.55 8.40 5.48
CA GLN A 40 -14.61 7.41 5.98
C GLN A 40 -13.60 7.11 4.89
N THR A 41 -12.33 7.41 5.13
CA THR A 41 -11.22 6.97 4.30
C THR A 41 -11.13 5.46 4.34
N GLY A 42 -10.98 4.84 3.18
CA GLY A 42 -10.87 3.39 3.06
C GLY A 42 -9.92 3.02 1.93
N PHE A 43 -9.50 1.78 1.91
CA PHE A 43 -8.61 1.23 0.91
C PHE A 43 -9.29 1.18 -0.46
N ARG A 44 -8.62 1.74 -1.47
CA ARG A 44 -9.08 1.73 -2.87
C ARG A 44 -7.91 1.92 -3.84
N ASN A 45 -8.11 1.52 -5.09
CA ASN A 45 -7.18 1.74 -6.21
C ASN A 45 -5.71 1.48 -5.85
N PRO A 46 -5.35 0.28 -5.33
CA PRO A 46 -3.96 -0.04 -5.09
C PRO A 46 -3.19 -0.09 -6.41
N ASP A 47 -2.03 0.53 -6.47
CA ASP A 47 -1.21 0.59 -7.69
C ASP A 47 0.18 0.01 -7.47
N ASN A 48 1.03 0.66 -6.67
CA ASN A 48 2.41 0.24 -6.50
C ASN A 48 2.60 -0.57 -5.21
N LEU A 49 3.41 -1.62 -5.31
CA LEU A 49 3.70 -2.55 -4.23
C LEU A 49 5.19 -2.64 -3.94
N ALA A 50 5.55 -2.72 -2.67
CA ALA A 50 6.92 -3.01 -2.23
C ALA A 50 6.94 -3.94 -1.03
N ASN A 51 7.85 -4.91 -1.04
CA ASN A 51 8.13 -5.69 0.16
C ASN A 51 8.98 -4.87 1.13
N GLY A 52 8.49 -4.69 2.34
CA GLY A 52 9.23 -4.08 3.41
C GLY A 52 10.32 -5.01 3.99
N PRO A 53 11.34 -4.45 4.63
CA PRO A 53 12.42 -5.24 5.24
C PRO A 53 11.95 -6.10 6.42
N ASP A 54 10.77 -5.83 6.94
CA ASP A 54 10.11 -6.54 8.03
C ASP A 54 9.12 -7.61 7.54
N GLY A 55 9.09 -7.87 6.22
CA GLY A 55 8.21 -8.86 5.59
C GLY A 55 6.78 -8.37 5.36
N ARG A 56 6.46 -7.10 5.65
CA ARG A 56 5.17 -6.51 5.34
C ARG A 56 5.11 -6.03 3.90
N LEU A 57 3.91 -6.02 3.33
CA LEU A 57 3.65 -5.45 2.01
C LEU A 57 3.23 -3.99 2.16
N TRP A 58 3.93 -3.10 1.46
CA TRP A 58 3.61 -1.68 1.37
C TRP A 58 2.89 -1.41 0.07
N ILE A 59 1.84 -0.61 0.13
CA ILE A 59 0.89 -0.41 -0.96
C ILE A 59 0.65 1.08 -1.09
N SER A 60 0.86 1.65 -2.27
CA SER A 60 0.41 3.00 -2.58
C SER A 60 -0.85 2.97 -3.43
N GLU A 61 -1.72 3.94 -3.26
CA GLU A 61 -2.95 4.09 -4.03
C GLU A 61 -2.78 5.05 -5.21
N ASP A 62 -3.43 4.74 -6.33
CA ASP A 62 -3.64 5.65 -7.47
C ASP A 62 -4.86 6.53 -7.19
N ASN A 63 -4.68 7.48 -6.28
CA ASN A 63 -5.70 8.46 -5.91
C ASN A 63 -5.05 9.82 -5.65
N ALA A 64 -5.85 10.87 -5.79
CA ALA A 64 -5.44 12.25 -5.48
C ALA A 64 -6.43 12.89 -4.49
N PRO A 65 -6.03 13.12 -3.22
CA PRO A 65 -4.77 12.68 -2.60
C PRO A 65 -4.78 11.17 -2.35
N GLY A 66 -3.62 10.53 -2.48
CA GLY A 66 -3.49 9.09 -2.28
C GLY A 66 -2.97 8.73 -0.90
N ASP A 67 -3.27 7.49 -0.51
CA ASP A 67 -2.89 6.89 0.75
C ASP A 67 -1.79 5.84 0.56
N ILE A 68 -1.07 5.58 1.65
CA ILE A 68 -0.07 4.53 1.74
C ILE A 68 -0.49 3.58 2.85
N TRP A 69 -0.61 2.31 2.50
CA TRP A 69 -1.05 1.25 3.39
C TRP A 69 0.04 0.23 3.65
N VAL A 70 -0.06 -0.48 4.75
CA VAL A 70 0.83 -1.57 5.12
C VAL A 70 0.01 -2.79 5.49
N ALA A 71 0.33 -3.92 4.86
CA ALA A 71 -0.33 -5.20 5.08
C ALA A 71 0.64 -6.19 5.73
N ASP A 72 0.24 -6.79 6.84
CA ASP A 72 0.98 -7.83 7.53
C ASP A 72 0.96 -9.14 6.72
N PRO A 73 1.94 -10.05 6.92
CA PRO A 73 1.88 -11.38 6.34
C PRO A 73 0.64 -12.14 6.80
N ASP A 74 0.16 -13.05 5.94
CA ASP A 74 -0.81 -14.09 6.30
C ASP A 74 -0.09 -15.16 7.16
N ARG A 75 -0.35 -15.19 8.46
CA ARG A 75 0.24 -16.15 9.40
C ARG A 75 -0.71 -17.27 9.77
N ASP A 76 -2.01 -17.04 9.64
CA ASP A 76 -3.02 -18.05 9.96
C ASP A 76 -3.37 -18.95 8.78
N GLY A 77 -2.91 -18.58 7.57
CA GLY A 77 -3.03 -19.38 6.36
C GLY A 77 -4.40 -19.31 5.68
N ASP A 78 -5.21 -18.28 6.00
CA ASP A 78 -6.54 -18.11 5.39
C ASP A 78 -6.48 -17.45 4.00
N GLY A 79 -5.29 -17.00 3.60
CA GLY A 79 -5.03 -16.38 2.30
C GLY A 79 -5.11 -14.85 2.32
N TYR A 80 -5.54 -14.26 3.41
CA TYR A 80 -5.61 -12.81 3.57
C TYR A 80 -4.49 -12.29 4.46
N SER A 81 -4.10 -11.03 4.27
CA SER A 81 -3.26 -10.35 5.24
C SER A 81 -3.96 -10.32 6.61
N ASP A 82 -3.24 -10.68 7.68
CA ASP A 82 -3.76 -10.67 9.05
C ASP A 82 -4.22 -9.27 9.49
N ARG A 83 -3.60 -8.22 8.93
CA ARG A 83 -3.88 -6.84 9.29
C ARG A 83 -3.47 -5.90 8.17
N VAL A 84 -4.32 -4.92 7.87
CA VAL A 84 -4.03 -3.85 6.91
C VAL A 84 -4.27 -2.51 7.59
N GLU A 85 -3.26 -1.64 7.58
CA GLU A 85 -3.28 -0.37 8.26
C GLU A 85 -2.93 0.78 7.34
N LEU A 86 -3.58 1.92 7.54
CA LEU A 86 -3.19 3.17 6.95
C LEU A 86 -1.89 3.65 7.60
N PHE A 87 -0.83 3.80 6.79
CA PHE A 87 0.46 4.32 7.26
C PHE A 87 0.52 5.84 7.15
N ALA A 88 0.12 6.40 6.00
CA ALA A 88 0.18 7.83 5.74
C ALA A 88 -0.80 8.23 4.64
N SER A 89 -1.24 9.49 4.69
CA SER A 89 -2.02 10.15 3.65
C SER A 89 -1.28 11.36 3.12
N LEU A 90 -1.31 11.59 1.82
CA LEU A 90 -0.80 12.82 1.24
C LEU A 90 -1.71 14.00 1.57
N ARG A 91 -1.11 15.16 1.84
CA ARG A 91 -1.84 16.43 2.02
C ARG A 91 -1.96 17.25 0.72
N ASP A 92 -1.20 16.89 -0.28
CA ASP A 92 -1.26 17.52 -1.60
C ASP A 92 -2.49 17.00 -2.33
N GLU A 93 -3.51 17.83 -2.50
CA GLU A 93 -4.81 17.43 -3.08
C GLU A 93 -4.72 16.83 -4.49
N GLY A 94 -3.69 17.20 -5.26
CA GLY A 94 -3.39 16.61 -6.55
C GLY A 94 -2.37 15.48 -6.49
N GLY A 95 -1.73 15.30 -5.34
CA GLY A 95 -0.61 14.38 -5.19
C GLY A 95 -1.03 12.91 -5.17
N GLU A 96 -0.39 12.14 -6.02
CA GLU A 96 -0.56 10.69 -6.14
C GLU A 96 0.74 10.00 -5.71
N PRO A 97 0.72 9.12 -4.69
CA PRO A 97 1.89 8.34 -4.33
C PRO A 97 2.13 7.26 -5.39
N SER A 98 3.32 7.27 -5.95
CA SER A 98 3.77 6.32 -6.96
C SER A 98 5.08 5.69 -6.51
N GLY A 99 5.74 4.89 -7.30
CA GLY A 99 7.09 4.41 -7.08
C GLY A 99 7.53 4.28 -5.62
N ILE A 100 7.11 3.21 -4.93
CA ILE A 100 7.46 2.91 -3.53
C ILE A 100 8.62 1.92 -3.48
N TYR A 101 9.68 2.22 -2.71
CA TYR A 101 10.88 1.40 -2.70
C TYR A 101 11.67 1.49 -1.38
N PHE A 102 12.14 0.34 -0.88
CA PHE A 102 13.11 0.26 0.21
C PHE A 102 14.52 0.08 -0.35
N GLY A 103 15.42 1.00 0.00
CA GLY A 103 16.81 0.92 -0.40
C GLY A 103 17.62 -0.12 0.40
N ARG A 104 18.94 -0.08 0.23
CA ARG A 104 19.86 -0.94 1.02
C ARG A 104 19.79 -0.67 2.53
N ASN A 105 19.46 0.57 2.91
CA ASN A 105 19.18 0.90 4.31
C ASN A 105 17.71 0.61 4.60
N PRO A 106 17.38 -0.41 5.42
CA PRO A 106 16.01 -0.81 5.71
C PRO A 106 15.21 0.24 6.50
N ALA A 107 15.91 1.25 7.06
CA ALA A 107 15.25 2.36 7.75
C ALA A 107 14.78 3.48 6.80
N ARG A 108 14.98 3.33 5.49
CA ARG A 108 14.64 4.34 4.48
C ARG A 108 13.64 3.81 3.48
N LEU A 109 12.50 4.46 3.42
CA LEU A 109 11.50 4.30 2.37
C LEU A 109 11.58 5.48 1.41
N PHE A 110 11.72 5.20 0.12
CA PHE A 110 11.63 6.17 -0.96
C PHE A 110 10.23 6.12 -1.56
N LEU A 111 9.65 7.29 -1.77
CA LEU A 111 8.30 7.44 -2.31
C LEU A 111 8.30 8.57 -3.34
N SER A 112 7.86 8.28 -4.54
CA SER A 112 7.63 9.30 -5.55
C SER A 112 6.21 9.84 -5.44
N ILE A 113 6.07 11.16 -5.61
CA ILE A 113 4.78 11.85 -5.68
C ILE A 113 4.67 12.45 -7.07
N GLN A 114 3.66 12.04 -7.82
CA GLN A 114 3.33 12.60 -9.13
C GLN A 114 2.05 13.43 -9.07
N HIS A 115 1.79 14.19 -10.12
CA HIS A 115 0.59 15.02 -10.26
C HIS A 115 0.38 16.04 -9.13
N SER A 116 1.48 16.50 -8.50
CA SER A 116 1.40 17.50 -7.44
C SER A 116 0.59 18.73 -7.88
N SER A 117 -0.32 19.20 -7.06
CA SER A 117 -1.11 20.42 -7.31
C SER A 117 -0.26 21.67 -7.53
N THR A 118 1.00 21.65 -7.10
CA THR A 118 1.99 22.73 -7.32
C THR A 118 2.74 22.59 -8.65
N GLY A 119 2.50 21.52 -9.42
CA GLY A 119 3.22 21.21 -10.66
C GLY A 119 4.65 20.72 -10.44
N ASN A 120 5.04 20.41 -9.21
CA ASN A 120 6.37 19.93 -8.87
C ASN A 120 6.27 18.50 -8.31
N ASP A 121 6.49 17.53 -9.18
CA ASP A 121 6.66 16.15 -8.77
C ASP A 121 7.94 16.01 -7.92
N LYS A 122 7.93 15.08 -6.98
CA LYS A 122 9.02 14.97 -6.00
C LYS A 122 9.22 13.52 -5.55
N THR A 123 10.42 13.24 -5.09
CA THR A 123 10.71 12.01 -4.36
C THR A 123 10.95 12.35 -2.89
N LEU A 124 10.25 11.68 -2.02
CA LEU A 124 10.38 11.79 -0.57
C LEU A 124 11.24 10.66 -0.03
N ILE A 125 11.96 10.93 1.04
CA ILE A 125 12.63 9.93 1.84
C ILE A 125 11.97 9.95 3.22
N ILE A 126 11.39 8.84 3.61
CA ILE A 126 10.83 8.63 4.94
C ILE A 126 11.85 7.79 5.71
N GLU A 127 12.38 8.34 6.78
CA GLU A 127 13.36 7.66 7.63
C GLU A 127 12.71 7.26 8.95
N LYS A 128 12.98 6.04 9.40
CA LYS A 128 12.61 5.63 10.74
C LYS A 128 13.57 6.34 11.71
N ASP A 129 13.02 7.12 12.65
CA ASP A 129 13.82 7.71 13.71
C ASP A 129 14.62 6.61 14.43
N ARG A 130 15.92 6.82 14.56
CA ARG A 130 16.71 6.03 15.50
C ARG A 130 16.21 6.44 16.88
N ALA A 131 15.54 5.52 17.56
CA ALA A 131 15.30 5.72 18.97
C ALA A 131 16.62 6.10 19.61
N GLN A 132 16.65 7.21 20.31
CA GLN A 132 17.82 7.54 21.14
C GLN A 132 17.93 6.42 22.18
N GLU A 133 18.93 5.56 21.99
CA GLU A 133 19.32 4.57 22.99
C GLU A 133 19.86 5.28 24.23
#